data_7d1f292036aa472f139bfab3a8556682
#
_entry.id   7d1f292036aa472f139bfab3a8556682
#
_cell.length_a   1.000
_cell.length_b   1.000
_cell.length_c   1.000
_cell.angle_alpha   90.00
_cell.angle_beta   90.00
_cell.angle_gamma   90.00
#
_symmetry.space_group_name_H-M   'P 1'
#
loop_
_entity.id
_entity.type
_entity.pdbx_description
1 polymer ?
#
loop_
_entity_poly.entity_id
_entity_poly.type
_entity_poly.pdbx_seq_one_letter_code
_entity_poly.pdbx_strand_id
1 'polypeptide(L)'
;MNETILVIDDEPKIVKLARDYLEKGGFRVVTAEDGVTALAQARHQHPDLVVLDLNLPGVDGLDVCRALRRESDVPIIMLTARVDETDRLIGLELGADDYIPKPFSPRELVARVRAVLRRTRGGIQPPAVVRAGDLEIDLNAHRVTRGGQVIDMTRIEFKLLAALASNPGQALSREQLVELLHGITYEGYDRSVDSHIKNLRRKLEVDVGDPHYIQTVYGIGYRFSDEV
;
A
#
# COMPACT_ATOMS: atom_id res chain seq x y z
N MET A 1 -21.14 -1.37 12.46
CA MET A 1 -21.57 -1.77 11.10
C MET A 1 -20.45 -2.62 10.54
N ASN A 2 -20.76 -3.76 9.90
CA ASN A 2 -19.74 -4.63 9.32
C ASN A 2 -19.26 -4.00 8.00
N GLU A 3 -17.95 -3.96 7.79
CA GLU A 3 -17.37 -3.46 6.54
C GLU A 3 -17.82 -4.30 5.36
N THR A 4 -18.10 -3.64 4.24
CA THR A 4 -18.55 -4.26 3.00
C THR A 4 -17.36 -4.44 2.06
N ILE A 5 -17.08 -5.69 1.69
CA ILE A 5 -16.03 -6.05 0.74
C ILE A 5 -16.69 -6.47 -0.57
N LEU A 6 -16.29 -5.84 -1.67
CA LEU A 6 -16.69 -6.27 -3.01
C LEU A 6 -15.62 -7.21 -3.56
N VAL A 7 -15.98 -8.46 -3.84
CA VAL A 7 -15.10 -9.47 -4.44
C VAL A 7 -15.47 -9.65 -5.90
N ILE A 8 -14.52 -9.47 -6.78
CA ILE A 8 -14.66 -9.49 -8.25
C ILE A 8 -13.72 -10.56 -8.81
N ASP A 9 -14.29 -11.64 -9.30
CA ASP A 9 -13.54 -12.77 -9.89
C ASP A 9 -14.51 -13.60 -10.73
N ASP A 10 -14.08 -14.06 -11.91
CA ASP A 10 -14.91 -14.87 -12.81
C ASP A 10 -14.94 -16.36 -12.43
N GLU A 11 -14.07 -16.78 -11.51
CA GLU A 11 -14.01 -18.14 -11.01
C GLU A 11 -14.96 -18.33 -9.80
N PRO A 12 -16.12 -19.03 -9.93
CA PRO A 12 -17.08 -19.18 -8.82
C PRO A 12 -16.50 -19.85 -7.58
N LYS A 13 -15.48 -20.71 -7.76
CA LYS A 13 -14.80 -21.37 -6.65
C LYS A 13 -13.98 -20.37 -5.81
N ILE A 14 -13.31 -19.43 -6.46
CA ILE A 14 -12.52 -18.38 -5.81
C ILE A 14 -13.45 -17.40 -5.10
N VAL A 15 -14.50 -16.95 -5.79
CA VAL A 15 -15.53 -16.08 -5.20
C VAL A 15 -16.12 -16.70 -3.95
N LYS A 16 -16.55 -17.99 -4.02
CA LYS A 16 -17.08 -18.71 -2.87
C LYS A 16 -16.07 -18.81 -1.72
N LEU A 17 -14.83 -19.17 -2.03
CA LEU A 17 -13.77 -19.32 -1.05
C LEU A 17 -13.48 -17.98 -0.34
N ALA A 18 -13.32 -16.91 -1.11
CA ALA A 18 -13.09 -15.57 -0.58
C ALA A 18 -14.27 -15.11 0.30
N ARG A 19 -15.51 -15.28 -0.18
CA ARG A 19 -16.73 -14.96 0.57
C ARG A 19 -16.77 -15.69 1.91
N ASP A 20 -16.65 -17.04 1.91
CA ASP A 20 -16.78 -17.86 3.11
C ASP A 20 -15.78 -17.43 4.21
N TYR A 21 -14.56 -17.08 3.82
CA TYR A 21 -13.52 -16.66 4.77
C TYR A 21 -13.67 -15.21 5.22
N LEU A 22 -14.05 -14.30 4.34
CA LEU A 22 -14.30 -12.90 4.67
C LEU A 22 -15.53 -12.76 5.59
N GLU A 23 -16.63 -13.49 5.32
CA GLU A 23 -17.81 -13.50 6.19
C GLU A 23 -17.50 -14.09 7.57
N LYS A 24 -16.72 -15.18 7.65
CA LYS A 24 -16.18 -15.69 8.92
C LYS A 24 -15.27 -14.66 9.61
N GLY A 25 -14.62 -13.81 8.85
CA GLY A 25 -13.81 -12.69 9.33
C GLY A 25 -14.62 -11.51 9.88
N GLY A 26 -15.98 -11.55 9.75
CA GLY A 26 -16.90 -10.53 10.22
C GLY A 26 -17.25 -9.45 9.20
N PHE A 27 -16.88 -9.65 7.92
CA PHE A 27 -17.19 -8.71 6.84
C PHE A 27 -18.52 -9.02 6.18
N ARG A 28 -19.16 -8.01 5.60
CA ARG A 28 -20.24 -8.19 4.63
C ARG A 28 -19.60 -8.34 3.24
N VAL A 29 -20.02 -9.34 2.46
CA VAL A 29 -19.44 -9.58 1.14
C VAL A 29 -20.48 -9.40 0.05
N VAL A 30 -20.12 -8.60 -0.96
CA VAL A 30 -20.82 -8.45 -2.24
C VAL A 30 -19.92 -9.03 -3.32
N THR A 31 -20.47 -9.61 -4.37
CA THR A 31 -19.69 -10.25 -5.42
C THR A 31 -20.09 -9.79 -6.79
N ALA A 32 -19.15 -9.82 -7.74
CA ALA A 32 -19.36 -9.62 -9.15
C ALA A 32 -18.47 -10.61 -9.94
N GLU A 33 -18.93 -11.06 -11.09
CA GLU A 33 -18.26 -12.06 -11.94
C GLU A 33 -17.63 -11.43 -13.19
N ASP A 34 -17.90 -10.15 -13.44
CA ASP A 34 -17.39 -9.39 -14.58
C ASP A 34 -17.21 -7.91 -14.23
N GLY A 35 -16.47 -7.18 -15.07
CA GLY A 35 -16.14 -5.77 -14.83
C GLY A 35 -17.34 -4.82 -14.87
N VAL A 36 -18.35 -5.08 -15.69
CA VAL A 36 -19.54 -4.24 -15.81
C VAL A 36 -20.38 -4.32 -14.55
N THR A 37 -20.67 -5.57 -14.10
CA THR A 37 -21.35 -5.84 -12.85
C THR A 37 -20.57 -5.29 -11.65
N ALA A 38 -19.25 -5.41 -11.67
CA ALA A 38 -18.38 -4.89 -10.64
C ALA A 38 -18.52 -3.37 -10.44
N LEU A 39 -18.46 -2.60 -11.52
CA LEU A 39 -18.62 -1.14 -11.47
C LEU A 39 -20.03 -0.74 -11.01
N ALA A 40 -21.06 -1.45 -11.47
CA ALA A 40 -22.43 -1.21 -11.02
C ALA A 40 -22.59 -1.48 -9.52
N GLN A 41 -22.02 -2.59 -9.01
CA GLN A 41 -22.05 -2.94 -7.60
C GLN A 41 -21.25 -1.94 -6.76
N ALA A 42 -20.08 -1.51 -7.21
CA ALA A 42 -19.27 -0.52 -6.51
C ALA A 42 -20.03 0.80 -6.30
N ARG A 43 -20.73 1.30 -7.34
CA ARG A 43 -21.54 2.51 -7.26
C ARG A 43 -22.75 2.38 -6.35
N HIS A 44 -23.39 1.20 -6.33
CA HIS A 44 -24.63 0.99 -5.59
C HIS A 44 -24.39 0.62 -4.12
N GLN A 45 -23.38 -0.19 -3.84
CA GLN A 45 -23.12 -0.74 -2.52
C GLN A 45 -22.11 0.08 -1.70
N HIS A 46 -21.35 0.98 -2.34
CA HIS A 46 -20.29 1.78 -1.72
C HIS A 46 -19.38 0.92 -0.81
N PRO A 47 -18.67 -0.08 -1.37
CA PRO A 47 -17.85 -0.98 -0.58
C PRO A 47 -16.73 -0.24 0.13
N ASP A 48 -16.35 -0.74 1.31
CA ASP A 48 -15.21 -0.23 2.07
C ASP A 48 -13.87 -0.70 1.51
N LEU A 49 -13.87 -1.79 0.72
CA LEU A 49 -12.69 -2.33 0.02
C LEU A 49 -13.14 -3.20 -1.15
N VAL A 50 -12.35 -3.20 -2.21
CA VAL A 50 -12.53 -4.05 -3.39
C VAL A 50 -11.40 -5.08 -3.46
N VAL A 51 -11.74 -6.35 -3.67
CA VAL A 51 -10.82 -7.42 -4.07
C VAL A 51 -11.09 -7.71 -5.53
N LEU A 52 -10.11 -7.50 -6.40
CA LEU A 52 -10.27 -7.46 -7.85
C LEU A 52 -9.33 -8.46 -8.53
N ASP A 53 -9.88 -9.42 -9.26
CA ASP A 53 -9.09 -10.20 -10.21
C ASP A 53 -8.73 -9.36 -11.44
N LEU A 54 -7.51 -9.53 -11.93
CA LEU A 54 -7.06 -8.89 -13.16
C LEU A 54 -7.58 -9.59 -14.42
N ASN A 55 -7.76 -10.91 -14.36
CA ASN A 55 -8.17 -11.73 -15.52
C ASN A 55 -9.70 -11.87 -15.60
N LEU A 56 -10.41 -10.76 -15.80
CA LEU A 56 -11.87 -10.79 -15.97
C LEU A 56 -12.28 -10.97 -17.42
N PRO A 57 -13.39 -11.66 -17.71
CA PRO A 57 -13.91 -11.74 -19.06
C PRO A 57 -14.45 -10.40 -19.53
N GLY A 58 -14.14 -10.03 -20.76
CA GLY A 58 -14.69 -8.85 -21.45
C GLY A 58 -13.99 -7.56 -21.10
N VAL A 59 -13.97 -7.14 -19.85
CA VAL A 59 -13.30 -5.91 -19.39
C VAL A 59 -12.10 -6.28 -18.55
N ASP A 60 -10.91 -5.83 -18.94
CA ASP A 60 -9.67 -6.07 -18.19
C ASP A 60 -9.80 -5.50 -16.77
N GLY A 61 -9.35 -6.26 -15.76
CA GLY A 61 -9.35 -5.81 -14.37
C GLY A 61 -8.57 -4.52 -14.15
N LEU A 62 -7.55 -4.24 -14.95
CA LEU A 62 -6.85 -2.95 -14.92
C LEU A 62 -7.76 -1.79 -15.35
N ASP A 63 -8.65 -2.01 -16.33
CA ASP A 63 -9.62 -0.98 -16.75
C ASP A 63 -10.70 -0.77 -15.70
N VAL A 64 -11.13 -1.83 -15.02
CA VAL A 64 -12.02 -1.74 -13.85
C VAL A 64 -11.35 -0.93 -12.74
N CYS A 65 -10.09 -1.18 -12.44
CA CYS A 65 -9.32 -0.43 -11.45
C CYS A 65 -9.25 1.06 -11.82
N ARG A 66 -8.90 1.39 -13.07
CA ARG A 66 -8.86 2.77 -13.56
C ARG A 66 -10.22 3.47 -13.43
N ALA A 67 -11.30 2.77 -13.75
CA ALA A 67 -12.66 3.32 -13.63
C ALA A 67 -13.01 3.59 -12.16
N LEU A 68 -12.74 2.65 -11.26
CA LEU A 68 -12.95 2.82 -9.82
C LEU A 68 -12.16 4.01 -9.27
N ARG A 69 -10.90 4.19 -9.67
CA ARG A 69 -10.04 5.30 -9.23
C ARG A 69 -10.49 6.69 -9.74
N ARG A 70 -11.22 6.74 -10.85
CA ARG A 70 -11.82 8.00 -11.32
C ARG A 70 -13.03 8.41 -10.50
N GLU A 71 -13.72 7.45 -9.89
CA GLU A 71 -14.98 7.65 -9.19
C GLU A 71 -14.86 7.66 -7.67
N SER A 72 -13.81 7.02 -7.12
CA SER A 72 -13.64 6.86 -5.66
C SER A 72 -12.20 6.51 -5.26
N ASP A 73 -11.89 6.77 -3.98
CA ASP A 73 -10.64 6.36 -3.32
C ASP A 73 -10.80 5.02 -2.59
N VAL A 74 -11.80 4.19 -2.98
CA VAL A 74 -12.02 2.89 -2.35
C VAL A 74 -10.74 2.04 -2.44
N PRO A 75 -10.24 1.47 -1.34
CA PRO A 75 -9.03 0.65 -1.38
C PRO A 75 -9.26 -0.61 -2.22
N ILE A 76 -8.23 -0.96 -3.03
CA ILE A 76 -8.27 -2.09 -3.96
C ILE A 76 -7.12 -3.04 -3.66
N ILE A 77 -7.46 -4.31 -3.41
CA ILE A 77 -6.51 -5.43 -3.39
C ILE A 77 -6.65 -6.18 -4.70
N MET A 78 -5.58 -6.30 -5.48
CA MET A 78 -5.60 -7.06 -6.72
C MET A 78 -5.24 -8.52 -6.48
N LEU A 79 -6.02 -9.43 -7.08
CA LEU A 79 -5.67 -10.83 -7.22
C LEU A 79 -5.04 -11.03 -8.60
N THR A 80 -3.94 -11.74 -8.69
CA THR A 80 -3.27 -11.94 -9.98
C THR A 80 -2.65 -13.32 -10.10
N ALA A 81 -2.89 -13.98 -11.24
CA ALA A 81 -2.18 -15.19 -11.62
C ALA A 81 -0.82 -14.87 -12.28
N ARG A 82 -0.58 -13.59 -12.61
CA ARG A 82 0.61 -13.16 -13.32
C ARG A 82 1.72 -12.84 -12.32
N VAL A 83 2.81 -13.58 -12.45
CA VAL A 83 4.03 -13.43 -11.63
C VAL A 83 4.97 -12.39 -12.25
N ASP A 84 4.66 -11.88 -13.44
CA ASP A 84 5.51 -10.95 -14.16
C ASP A 84 5.61 -9.60 -13.48
N GLU A 85 6.84 -9.19 -13.23
CA GLU A 85 7.22 -7.94 -12.57
C GLU A 85 6.59 -6.71 -13.24
N THR A 86 6.38 -6.77 -14.56
CA THR A 86 5.78 -5.71 -15.37
C THR A 86 4.31 -5.47 -15.03
N ASP A 87 3.50 -6.51 -14.86
CA ASP A 87 2.07 -6.39 -14.55
C ASP A 87 1.83 -5.89 -13.12
N ARG A 88 2.73 -6.24 -12.19
CA ARG A 88 2.73 -5.72 -10.81
C ARG A 88 3.10 -4.24 -10.77
N LEU A 89 4.07 -3.81 -11.57
CA LEU A 89 4.45 -2.40 -11.71
C LEU A 89 3.31 -1.57 -12.28
N ILE A 90 2.65 -2.06 -13.33
CA ILE A 90 1.49 -1.40 -13.94
C ILE A 90 0.35 -1.23 -12.94
N GLY A 91 0.04 -2.24 -12.17
CA GLY A 91 -1.05 -2.15 -11.19
C GLY A 91 -0.73 -1.23 -10.01
N LEU A 92 0.54 -1.17 -9.54
CA LEU A 92 0.99 -0.20 -8.53
C LEU A 92 0.94 1.23 -9.06
N GLU A 93 1.29 1.44 -10.34
CA GLU A 93 1.14 2.74 -11.01
C GLU A 93 -0.32 3.15 -11.15
N LEU A 94 -1.23 2.17 -11.26
CA LEU A 94 -2.68 2.40 -11.35
C LEU A 94 -3.34 2.63 -9.98
N GLY A 95 -2.57 2.53 -8.87
CA GLY A 95 -3.05 2.91 -7.55
C GLY A 95 -3.71 1.78 -6.75
N ALA A 96 -3.39 0.51 -7.00
CA ALA A 96 -3.77 -0.58 -6.09
C ALA A 96 -3.07 -0.43 -4.72
N ASP A 97 -3.79 -0.78 -3.65
CA ASP A 97 -3.31 -0.66 -2.27
C ASP A 97 -2.55 -1.90 -1.79
N ASP A 98 -2.83 -3.07 -2.40
CA ASP A 98 -2.10 -4.33 -2.14
C ASP A 98 -2.30 -5.33 -3.30
N TYR A 99 -1.48 -6.39 -3.30
CA TYR A 99 -1.49 -7.48 -4.28
C TYR A 99 -1.42 -8.83 -3.61
N ILE A 100 -2.16 -9.79 -4.16
CA ILE A 100 -2.14 -11.18 -3.72
C ILE A 100 -1.96 -12.09 -4.95
N PRO A 101 -0.85 -12.82 -5.06
CA PRO A 101 -0.65 -13.75 -6.15
C PRO A 101 -1.56 -14.98 -5.99
N LYS A 102 -2.15 -15.46 -7.08
CA LYS A 102 -2.85 -16.76 -7.14
C LYS A 102 -1.83 -17.89 -7.39
N PRO A 103 -1.89 -19.04 -6.69
CA PRO A 103 -2.88 -19.39 -5.66
C PRO A 103 -2.56 -18.76 -4.30
N PHE A 104 -3.57 -18.28 -3.59
CA PHE A 104 -3.41 -17.62 -2.29
C PHE A 104 -4.07 -18.42 -1.14
N SER A 105 -3.59 -18.15 0.06
CA SER A 105 -4.25 -18.61 1.27
C SER A 105 -5.46 -17.73 1.60
N PRO A 106 -6.67 -18.28 1.82
CA PRO A 106 -7.81 -17.48 2.24
C PRO A 106 -7.61 -16.73 3.55
N ARG A 107 -6.76 -17.27 4.45
CA ARG A 107 -6.37 -16.57 5.69
C ARG A 107 -5.50 -15.36 5.40
N GLU A 108 -4.64 -15.43 4.39
CA GLU A 108 -3.84 -14.31 3.93
C GLU A 108 -4.73 -13.20 3.38
N LEU A 109 -5.72 -13.53 2.54
CA LEU A 109 -6.69 -12.57 2.04
C LEU A 109 -7.36 -11.80 3.18
N VAL A 110 -7.89 -12.49 4.19
CA VAL A 110 -8.52 -11.86 5.36
C VAL A 110 -7.55 -10.96 6.12
N ALA A 111 -6.30 -11.40 6.31
CA ALA A 111 -5.27 -10.62 7.00
C ALA A 111 -4.94 -9.33 6.24
N ARG A 112 -4.79 -9.40 4.92
CA ARG A 112 -4.51 -8.25 4.05
C ARG A 112 -5.69 -7.28 3.98
N VAL A 113 -6.91 -7.77 3.84
CA VAL A 113 -8.13 -6.94 3.90
C VAL A 113 -8.17 -6.16 5.20
N ARG A 114 -7.94 -6.80 6.36
CA ARG A 114 -7.86 -6.10 7.64
C ARG A 114 -6.73 -5.07 7.70
N ALA A 115 -5.58 -5.39 7.15
CA ALA A 115 -4.42 -4.48 7.14
C ALA A 115 -4.69 -3.24 6.28
N VAL A 116 -5.30 -3.40 5.10
CA VAL A 116 -5.67 -2.30 4.22
C VAL A 116 -6.77 -1.44 4.86
N LEU A 117 -7.86 -2.04 5.35
CA LEU A 117 -8.95 -1.31 6.03
C LEU A 117 -8.47 -0.56 7.28
N ARG A 118 -7.54 -1.11 8.03
CA ARG A 118 -6.96 -0.42 9.19
C ARG A 118 -6.19 0.83 8.74
N ARG A 119 -5.47 0.78 7.61
CA ARG A 119 -4.77 1.94 7.05
C ARG A 119 -5.74 3.02 6.56
N THR A 120 -6.88 2.65 6.01
CA THR A 120 -7.87 3.59 5.45
C THR A 120 -8.85 4.16 6.47
N ARG A 121 -9.14 3.45 7.57
CA ARG A 121 -10.09 3.88 8.63
C ARG A 121 -9.46 4.60 9.80
N GLY A 122 -8.19 4.96 9.72
CA GLY A 122 -7.61 5.81 10.77
C GLY A 122 -7.57 5.17 12.16
N GLY A 123 -7.08 3.94 12.25
CA GLY A 123 -6.41 3.50 13.47
C GLY A 123 -5.12 4.31 13.55
N ILE A 124 -5.12 5.43 14.30
CA ILE A 124 -4.07 6.45 14.34
C ILE A 124 -3.62 6.75 12.91
N GLN A 125 -4.35 7.61 12.18
CA GLN A 125 -3.77 8.20 10.97
C GLN A 125 -2.48 8.84 11.44
N PRO A 126 -1.33 8.49 10.86
CA PRO A 126 -0.20 9.38 11.01
C PRO A 126 -0.74 10.77 10.64
N PRO A 127 -0.45 11.81 11.41
CA PRO A 127 -0.97 13.14 11.14
C PRO A 127 -0.75 13.41 9.65
N ALA A 128 -1.80 13.91 8.96
CA ALA A 128 -1.72 14.17 7.51
C ALA A 128 -0.45 14.92 7.13
N VAL A 129 0.11 15.65 8.10
CA VAL A 129 1.42 16.30 8.06
C VAL A 129 2.23 15.82 9.28
N VAL A 130 3.31 15.09 9.02
CA VAL A 130 4.33 14.78 10.04
C VAL A 130 5.31 15.96 10.11
N ARG A 131 5.50 16.49 11.31
CA ARG A 131 6.45 17.56 11.58
C ARG A 131 7.58 17.05 12.46
N ALA A 132 8.80 17.35 12.05
CA ALA A 132 10.01 16.95 12.75
C ALA A 132 11.07 18.07 12.56
N GLY A 133 11.28 18.88 13.59
CA GLY A 133 12.13 20.08 13.49
C GLY A 133 11.65 21.02 12.38
N ASP A 134 12.52 21.27 11.39
CA ASP A 134 12.22 22.10 10.22
C ASP A 134 11.66 21.33 9.02
N LEU A 135 11.45 19.99 9.19
CA LEU A 135 10.91 19.09 8.17
C LEU A 135 9.38 18.93 8.32
N GLU A 136 8.65 19.15 7.25
CA GLU A 136 7.23 18.84 7.14
C GLU A 136 6.99 17.83 6.01
N ILE A 137 6.27 16.76 6.32
CA ILE A 137 5.94 15.68 5.39
C ILE A 137 4.42 15.62 5.29
N ASP A 138 3.86 16.14 4.20
CA ASP A 138 2.44 16.03 3.89
C ASP A 138 2.18 14.70 3.19
N LEU A 139 1.64 13.75 3.94
CA LEU A 139 1.39 12.39 3.45
C LEU A 139 0.27 12.34 2.41
N ASN A 140 -0.69 13.27 2.48
CA ASN A 140 -1.80 13.34 1.53
C ASN A 140 -1.40 14.04 0.22
N ALA A 141 -0.69 15.17 0.33
CA ALA A 141 -0.21 15.90 -0.84
C ALA A 141 1.06 15.30 -1.46
N HIS A 142 1.62 14.24 -0.89
CA HIS A 142 2.91 13.65 -1.31
C HIS A 142 4.01 14.72 -1.42
N ARG A 143 4.06 15.64 -0.47
CA ARG A 143 4.95 16.78 -0.48
C ARG A 143 5.81 16.81 0.77
N VAL A 144 7.10 17.08 0.56
CA VAL A 144 8.06 17.28 1.65
C VAL A 144 8.62 18.68 1.55
N THR A 145 8.68 19.38 2.69
CA THR A 145 9.30 20.69 2.80
C THR A 145 10.26 20.70 3.97
N ARG A 146 11.35 21.48 3.85
CA ARG A 146 12.30 21.74 4.92
C ARG A 146 12.55 23.23 5.02
N GLY A 147 12.31 23.82 6.19
CA GLY A 147 12.39 25.28 6.35
C GLY A 147 11.49 26.04 5.37
N GLY A 148 10.35 25.46 4.96
CA GLY A 148 9.41 26.02 3.98
C GLY A 148 9.82 25.81 2.50
N GLN A 149 10.99 25.26 2.21
CA GLN A 149 11.43 24.92 0.85
C GLN A 149 11.02 23.49 0.47
N VAL A 150 10.43 23.33 -0.73
CA VAL A 150 10.01 22.02 -1.25
C VAL A 150 11.25 21.19 -1.60
N ILE A 151 11.24 19.94 -1.17
CA ILE A 151 12.26 18.95 -1.50
C ILE A 151 11.70 17.98 -2.52
N ASP A 152 12.30 17.94 -3.70
CA ASP A 152 11.92 17.00 -4.75
C ASP A 152 12.32 15.57 -4.37
N MET A 153 11.31 14.68 -4.36
CA MET A 153 11.49 13.27 -4.06
C MET A 153 10.95 12.38 -5.16
N THR A 154 11.66 11.30 -5.42
CA THR A 154 11.09 10.22 -6.20
C THR A 154 9.98 9.53 -5.39
N ARG A 155 9.06 8.84 -6.08
CA ARG A 155 7.97 8.10 -5.44
C ARG A 155 8.46 7.08 -4.40
N ILE A 156 9.59 6.43 -4.67
CA ILE A 156 10.19 5.43 -3.77
C ILE A 156 10.77 6.12 -2.53
N GLU A 157 11.49 7.22 -2.71
CA GLU A 157 12.03 8.01 -1.60
C GLU A 157 10.91 8.52 -0.69
N PHE A 158 9.84 9.04 -1.29
CA PHE A 158 8.68 9.49 -0.50
C PHE A 158 8.03 8.35 0.28
N LYS A 159 7.81 7.18 -0.34
CA LYS A 159 7.24 6.02 0.35
C LYS A 159 8.10 5.55 1.53
N LEU A 160 9.42 5.49 1.35
CA LEU A 160 10.35 5.14 2.43
C LEU A 160 10.31 6.16 3.57
N LEU A 161 10.36 7.44 3.24
CA LEU A 161 10.28 8.51 4.22
C LEU A 161 8.96 8.48 4.98
N ALA A 162 7.84 8.33 4.27
CA ALA A 162 6.52 8.24 4.87
C ALA A 162 6.39 7.04 5.82
N ALA A 163 6.91 5.87 5.43
CA ALA A 163 6.89 4.68 6.27
C ALA A 163 7.69 4.87 7.57
N LEU A 164 8.87 5.45 7.48
CA LEU A 164 9.72 5.71 8.63
C LEU A 164 9.12 6.81 9.52
N ALA A 165 8.70 7.92 8.94
CA ALA A 165 8.16 9.08 9.66
C ALA A 165 6.77 8.83 10.29
N SER A 166 6.00 7.86 9.77
CA SER A 166 4.74 7.43 10.39
C SER A 166 4.94 6.59 11.66
N ASN A 167 6.18 6.16 11.93
CA ASN A 167 6.53 5.34 13.10
C ASN A 167 7.80 5.88 13.76
N PRO A 168 7.81 7.14 14.27
CA PRO A 168 9.00 7.74 14.86
C PRO A 168 9.50 6.90 16.05
N GLY A 169 10.81 6.78 16.19
CA GLY A 169 11.45 5.95 17.23
C GLY A 169 11.45 4.45 16.95
N GLN A 170 10.57 3.96 16.07
CA GLN A 170 10.51 2.53 15.74
C GLN A 170 11.53 2.18 14.64
N ALA A 171 12.37 1.17 14.92
CA ALA A 171 13.27 0.63 13.91
C ALA A 171 12.50 -0.30 12.96
N LEU A 172 12.60 -0.06 11.65
CA LEU A 172 12.10 -0.95 10.60
C LEU A 172 13.28 -1.72 9.99
N SER A 173 13.11 -3.03 9.85
CA SER A 173 14.14 -3.86 9.22
C SER A 173 14.23 -3.58 7.71
N ARG A 174 15.36 -3.99 7.10
CA ARG A 174 15.52 -3.86 5.65
C ARG A 174 14.46 -4.66 4.91
N GLU A 175 14.15 -5.85 5.37
CA GLU A 175 13.10 -6.72 4.80
C GLU A 175 11.72 -6.04 4.91
N GLN A 176 11.39 -5.43 6.06
CA GLN A 176 10.14 -4.69 6.23
C GLN A 176 10.05 -3.49 5.30
N LEU A 177 11.16 -2.77 5.08
CA LEU A 177 11.22 -1.64 4.14
C LEU A 177 11.11 -2.10 2.68
N VAL A 178 11.73 -3.22 2.33
CA VAL A 178 11.57 -3.85 1.00
C VAL A 178 10.12 -4.28 0.80
N GLU A 179 9.51 -4.94 1.79
CA GLU A 179 8.12 -5.38 1.73
C GLU A 179 7.15 -4.18 1.57
N LEU A 180 7.40 -3.07 2.27
CA LEU A 180 6.63 -1.83 2.13
C LEU A 180 6.75 -1.19 0.74
N LEU A 181 7.90 -1.33 0.10
CA LEU A 181 8.15 -0.77 -1.24
C LEU A 181 7.57 -1.67 -2.35
N HIS A 182 7.74 -2.97 -2.22
CA HIS A 182 7.54 -3.93 -3.29
C HIS A 182 6.48 -5.00 -2.99
N GLY A 183 5.97 -5.08 -1.76
CA GLY A 183 4.89 -6.00 -1.37
C GLY A 183 5.29 -7.46 -1.22
N ILE A 184 6.54 -7.85 -1.42
CA ILE A 184 7.08 -9.21 -1.20
C ILE A 184 8.57 -9.15 -0.90
N THR A 185 9.03 -10.02 0.00
CA THR A 185 10.44 -10.26 0.31
C THR A 185 11.10 -10.98 -0.87
N TYR A 186 12.03 -10.32 -1.55
CA TYR A 186 12.89 -10.95 -2.56
C TYR A 186 14.34 -10.88 -2.08
N GLU A 187 15.02 -12.02 -2.02
CA GLU A 187 16.45 -12.09 -1.75
C GLU A 187 17.21 -11.33 -2.84
N GLY A 188 17.88 -10.23 -2.45
CA GLY A 188 18.70 -9.41 -3.36
C GLY A 188 18.37 -7.91 -3.40
N TYR A 189 17.23 -7.47 -2.87
CA TYR A 189 16.82 -6.06 -2.88
C TYR A 189 17.30 -5.24 -1.67
N ASP A 190 17.97 -5.85 -0.69
CA ASP A 190 18.51 -5.15 0.50
C ASP A 190 19.43 -3.97 0.13
N ARG A 191 20.19 -4.11 -0.97
CA ARG A 191 21.06 -3.04 -1.47
C ARG A 191 20.30 -1.86 -2.08
N SER A 192 19.06 -2.07 -2.52
CA SER A 192 18.24 -0.98 -3.07
C SER A 192 17.75 -0.04 -1.97
N VAL A 193 17.32 -0.57 -0.82
CA VAL A 193 16.89 0.23 0.34
C VAL A 193 18.01 1.13 0.82
N ASP A 194 19.21 0.59 1.03
CA ASP A 194 20.38 1.36 1.50
C ASP A 194 20.72 2.50 0.53
N SER A 195 20.58 2.27 -0.79
CA SER A 195 20.80 3.29 -1.80
C SER A 195 19.75 4.41 -1.73
N HIS A 196 18.48 4.06 -1.54
CA HIS A 196 17.40 5.04 -1.38
C HIS A 196 17.52 5.82 -0.07
N ILE A 197 17.89 5.16 1.04
CA ILE A 197 18.18 5.83 2.31
C ILE A 197 19.35 6.81 2.16
N LYS A 198 20.43 6.42 1.46
CA LYS A 198 21.54 7.32 1.17
C LYS A 198 21.10 8.55 0.39
N ASN A 199 20.23 8.39 -0.61
CA ASN A 199 19.70 9.50 -1.40
C ASN A 199 18.76 10.38 -0.56
N LEU A 200 17.90 9.79 0.28
CA LEU A 200 17.07 10.52 1.24
C LEU A 200 17.92 11.38 2.18
N ARG A 201 18.94 10.80 2.79
CA ARG A 201 19.86 11.53 3.67
C ARG A 201 20.50 12.72 2.96
N ARG A 202 20.95 12.56 1.71
CA ARG A 202 21.53 13.67 0.93
C ARG A 202 20.55 14.83 0.72
N LYS A 203 19.25 14.57 0.71
CA LYS A 203 18.20 15.57 0.51
C LYS A 203 17.71 16.18 1.82
N LEU A 204 17.72 15.40 2.89
CA LEU A 204 17.09 15.74 4.17
C LEU A 204 18.09 16.19 5.24
N GLU A 205 19.29 15.62 5.27
CA GLU A 205 20.24 15.84 6.35
C GLU A 205 21.17 17.02 6.03
N VAL A 206 21.64 17.69 7.07
CA VAL A 206 22.72 18.68 6.96
C VAL A 206 24.07 17.97 6.83
N ASP A 207 24.25 16.92 7.64
CA ASP A 207 25.41 16.05 7.57
C ASP A 207 24.97 14.60 7.36
N VAL A 208 25.34 14.04 6.23
CA VAL A 208 25.01 12.63 5.89
C VAL A 208 25.77 11.64 6.80
N GLY A 209 26.89 12.06 7.37
CA GLY A 209 27.70 11.25 8.29
C GLY A 209 27.11 11.17 9.70
N ASP A 210 26.37 12.22 10.10
CA ASP A 210 25.63 12.28 11.37
C ASP A 210 24.15 12.60 11.11
N PRO A 211 23.36 11.62 10.66
CA PRO A 211 22.00 11.86 10.23
C PRO A 211 21.06 12.11 11.41
N HIS A 212 20.36 13.24 11.36
CA HIS A 212 19.42 13.70 12.38
C HIS A 212 18.03 13.06 12.25
N TYR A 213 17.48 12.98 11.00
CA TYR A 213 16.14 12.46 10.75
C TYR A 213 16.11 10.95 10.57
N ILE A 214 16.97 10.40 9.70
CA ILE A 214 16.97 8.98 9.36
C ILE A 214 18.20 8.31 9.95
N GLN A 215 18.05 7.65 11.08
CA GLN A 215 19.13 7.00 11.82
C GLN A 215 19.30 5.54 11.40
N THR A 216 20.54 5.03 11.47
CA THR A 216 20.83 3.60 11.29
C THR A 216 20.76 2.89 12.62
N VAL A 217 19.97 1.81 12.69
CA VAL A 217 19.97 0.89 13.81
C VAL A 217 20.78 -0.33 13.41
N TYR A 218 22.03 -0.41 13.89
CA TYR A 218 22.96 -1.45 13.49
C TYR A 218 22.41 -2.86 13.76
N GLY A 219 22.55 -3.74 12.76
CA GLY A 219 22.04 -5.12 12.82
C GLY A 219 20.52 -5.25 12.61
N ILE A 220 19.77 -4.13 12.50
CA ILE A 220 18.32 -4.15 12.29
C ILE A 220 17.96 -3.47 10.96
N GLY A 221 18.13 -2.14 10.86
CA GLY A 221 17.72 -1.37 9.70
C GLY A 221 17.76 0.13 9.95
N TYR A 222 16.63 0.81 9.79
CA TYR A 222 16.52 2.26 9.87
C TYR A 222 15.35 2.69 10.75
N ARG A 223 15.45 3.87 11.37
CA ARG A 223 14.35 4.51 12.10
C ARG A 223 14.30 6.00 11.76
N PHE A 224 13.12 6.58 11.88
CA PHE A 224 12.96 8.02 11.95
C PHE A 224 13.15 8.47 13.41
N SER A 225 13.88 9.57 13.62
CA SER A 225 14.11 10.08 14.97
C SER A 225 12.82 10.52 15.63
N ASP A 226 12.71 10.27 16.92
CA ASP A 226 11.62 10.74 17.81
C ASP A 226 12.05 11.96 18.64
N GLU A 227 13.31 12.40 18.50
CA GLU A 227 13.89 13.53 19.24
C GLU A 227 13.91 14.84 18.44
N VAL A 228 13.15 14.94 17.34
CA VAL A 228 13.19 16.07 16.38
C VAL A 228 11.95 16.94 16.50
#